data_b4cce7a0231963c66688aa3e860fc3b6
#
_entry.id   b4cce7a0231963c66688aa3e860fc3b6
#
_cell.length_a   1.000
_cell.length_b   1.000
_cell.length_c   1.000
_cell.angle_alpha   90.00
_cell.angle_beta   90.00
_cell.angle_gamma   90.00
#
_symmetry.space_group_name_H-M   'P 1'
#
loop_
_entity.id
_entity.type
_entity.pdbx_description
1 polymer ?
#
loop_
_entity_poly.entity_id
_entity_poly.type
_entity_poly.pdbx_seq_one_letter_code
_entity_poly.pdbx_strand_id
1 'polypeptide(L)'
;QRQMCIRDRINLSKRIPVAAGMAGGSSNCAAALKGMNQLFDLGLSIDELCEIGVTLGADVPYCIWGGTALSEGIGEKLSRVDAMPDCYILIAKPGISVSTAFVYKNLDLPALSKHPDIDGMLECLKEKDLTGICDRLENVLETVTIKEYPIIEKVKKHLMDQGAKGALMSGSGPTIFAIFEDKKTADDAMESLRSIEDIKQAYVVRPIQ
;
A
#
# COMPACT_ATOMS: atom_id res chain seq x y z
N GLN A 1 -21.55 0.10 -28.00
CA GLN A 1 -21.21 0.45 -29.40
C GLN A 1 -20.65 1.85 -29.58
N ARG A 2 -20.78 2.75 -28.59
CA ARG A 2 -20.10 4.06 -28.59
C ARG A 2 -18.60 3.98 -28.24
N GLN A 3 -18.14 2.82 -27.91
CA GLN A 3 -16.81 2.56 -27.32
C GLN A 3 -15.71 2.33 -28.37
N MET A 4 -16.02 2.40 -29.65
CA MET A 4 -15.02 2.29 -30.71
C MET A 4 -14.48 3.64 -31.14
N CYS A 5 -14.23 4.54 -30.20
CA CYS A 5 -13.49 5.75 -30.47
C CYS A 5 -11.99 5.47 -30.49
N ILE A 6 -11.49 4.90 -31.57
CA ILE A 6 -10.03 4.68 -31.79
C ILE A 6 -9.21 5.98 -31.79
N ARG A 7 -9.83 7.11 -31.47
CA ARG A 7 -9.21 8.44 -31.37
C ARG A 7 -9.09 8.95 -29.95
N ASP A 8 -9.66 8.24 -28.96
CA ASP A 8 -9.56 8.65 -27.56
C ASP A 8 -8.14 8.44 -27.06
N ARG A 9 -7.70 9.34 -26.19
CA ARG A 9 -6.37 9.33 -25.61
C ARG A 9 -6.45 9.45 -24.09
N ILE A 10 -5.73 8.57 -23.40
CA ILE A 10 -5.50 8.68 -21.98
C ILE A 10 -4.05 9.09 -21.77
N ASN A 11 -3.82 10.23 -21.14
CA ASN A 11 -2.49 10.68 -20.73
C ASN A 11 -2.26 10.31 -19.27
N LEU A 12 -1.32 9.41 -19.03
CA LEU A 12 -0.97 8.96 -17.70
C LEU A 12 0.33 9.62 -17.22
N SER A 13 0.21 10.54 -16.22
CA SER A 13 1.37 11.06 -15.49
C SER A 13 1.64 10.18 -14.28
N LYS A 14 2.53 9.21 -14.43
CA LYS A 14 2.84 8.21 -13.42
C LYS A 14 3.72 8.80 -12.31
N ARG A 15 3.19 8.89 -11.08
CA ARG A 15 3.93 9.34 -9.89
C ARG A 15 4.18 8.22 -8.90
N ILE A 16 3.21 7.29 -8.73
CA ILE A 16 3.39 6.12 -7.89
C ILE A 16 4.43 5.21 -8.54
N PRO A 17 5.45 4.79 -7.79
CA PRO A 17 6.52 3.92 -8.30
C PRO A 17 5.98 2.63 -8.94
N VAL A 18 6.64 2.19 -10.02
CA VAL A 18 6.28 0.93 -10.70
C VAL A 18 6.95 -0.25 -10.00
N ALA A 19 6.27 -1.40 -9.96
CA ALA A 19 6.74 -2.64 -9.32
C ALA A 19 7.23 -2.39 -7.88
N ALA A 20 6.41 -1.70 -7.10
CA ALA A 20 6.77 -1.18 -5.78
C ALA A 20 5.91 -1.71 -4.63
N GLY A 21 4.97 -2.63 -4.87
CA GLY A 21 4.04 -3.10 -3.84
C GLY A 21 3.03 -2.02 -3.37
N MET A 22 2.77 -1.00 -4.22
CA MET A 22 1.93 0.16 -3.87
C MET A 22 0.66 0.24 -4.72
N ALA A 23 0.19 -0.84 -5.27
CA ALA A 23 -1.02 -0.92 -6.11
C ALA A 23 -1.13 0.20 -7.19
N GLY A 24 0.00 0.73 -7.68
CA GLY A 24 0.01 1.89 -8.59
C GLY A 24 -0.65 1.63 -9.94
N GLY A 25 -0.66 0.39 -10.43
CA GLY A 25 -1.42 -0.03 -11.62
C GLY A 25 -2.92 -0.02 -11.33
N SER A 26 -3.32 -0.62 -10.21
CA SER A 26 -4.71 -0.69 -9.76
C SER A 26 -5.30 0.69 -9.48
N SER A 27 -4.51 1.60 -8.89
CA SER A 27 -4.89 3.00 -8.68
C SER A 27 -5.17 3.73 -10.01
N ASN A 28 -4.32 3.53 -11.03
CA ASN A 28 -4.57 4.11 -12.36
C ASN A 28 -5.81 3.52 -13.03
N CYS A 29 -6.02 2.21 -12.89
CA CYS A 29 -7.21 1.53 -13.39
C CYS A 29 -8.48 2.09 -12.75
N ALA A 30 -8.49 2.21 -11.41
CA ALA A 30 -9.59 2.80 -10.65
C ALA A 30 -9.89 4.25 -11.10
N ALA A 31 -8.85 5.06 -11.29
CA ALA A 31 -9.00 6.42 -11.79
C ALA A 31 -9.60 6.46 -13.20
N ALA A 32 -9.18 5.55 -14.10
CA ALA A 32 -9.75 5.44 -15.43
C ALA A 32 -11.22 5.03 -15.39
N LEU A 33 -11.59 4.01 -14.60
CA LEU A 33 -12.97 3.55 -14.45
C LEU A 33 -13.88 4.67 -13.91
N LYS A 34 -13.47 5.34 -12.84
CA LYS A 34 -14.20 6.50 -12.28
C LYS A 34 -14.33 7.63 -13.29
N GLY A 35 -13.23 7.96 -13.97
CA GLY A 35 -13.21 9.02 -14.99
C GLY A 35 -14.11 8.72 -16.19
N MET A 36 -14.13 7.48 -16.67
CA MET A 36 -15.02 7.04 -17.74
C MET A 36 -16.49 7.08 -17.30
N ASN A 37 -16.79 6.59 -16.09
CA ASN A 37 -18.13 6.64 -15.53
C ASN A 37 -18.66 8.08 -15.49
N GLN A 38 -17.85 9.01 -15.01
CA GLN A 38 -18.20 10.43 -14.92
C GLN A 38 -18.28 11.10 -16.31
N LEU A 39 -17.29 10.88 -17.17
CA LEU A 39 -17.19 11.55 -18.49
C LEU A 39 -18.33 11.18 -19.43
N PHE A 40 -18.78 9.92 -19.37
CA PHE A 40 -19.82 9.40 -20.26
C PHE A 40 -21.19 9.28 -19.59
N ASP A 41 -21.31 9.77 -18.34
CA ASP A 41 -22.54 9.72 -17.54
C ASP A 41 -23.16 8.31 -17.53
N LEU A 42 -22.31 7.30 -17.21
CA LEU A 42 -22.74 5.91 -17.27
C LEU A 42 -23.65 5.52 -16.10
N GLY A 43 -23.65 6.29 -15.02
CA GLY A 43 -24.48 6.08 -13.84
C GLY A 43 -24.14 4.83 -13.02
N LEU A 44 -22.93 4.26 -13.19
CA LEU A 44 -22.51 3.08 -12.45
C LEU A 44 -22.25 3.43 -11.00
N SER A 45 -22.76 2.59 -10.10
CA SER A 45 -22.50 2.65 -8.65
C SER A 45 -21.04 2.28 -8.34
N ILE A 46 -20.61 2.57 -7.11
CA ILE A 46 -19.30 2.14 -6.61
C ILE A 46 -19.16 0.61 -6.65
N ASP A 47 -20.21 -0.11 -6.28
CA ASP A 47 -20.21 -1.57 -6.27
C ASP A 47 -20.06 -2.15 -7.69
N GLU A 48 -20.80 -1.63 -8.66
CA GLU A 48 -20.66 -2.03 -10.07
C GLU A 48 -19.28 -1.72 -10.63
N LEU A 49 -18.68 -0.58 -10.25
CA LEU A 49 -17.29 -0.27 -10.61
C LEU A 49 -16.30 -1.24 -9.97
N CYS A 50 -16.55 -1.68 -8.73
CA CYS A 50 -15.73 -2.68 -8.06
C CYS A 50 -15.85 -4.06 -8.71
N GLU A 51 -17.05 -4.48 -9.12
CA GLU A 51 -17.29 -5.72 -9.87
C GLU A 51 -16.53 -5.73 -11.21
N ILE A 52 -16.52 -4.61 -11.92
CA ILE A 52 -15.69 -4.47 -13.11
C ILE A 52 -14.21 -4.49 -12.72
N GLY A 53 -13.86 -3.74 -11.68
CA GLY A 53 -12.48 -3.55 -11.21
C GLY A 53 -11.77 -4.84 -10.85
N VAL A 54 -12.44 -5.77 -10.15
CA VAL A 54 -11.84 -7.05 -9.74
C VAL A 54 -11.41 -7.90 -10.92
N THR A 55 -12.09 -7.80 -12.07
CA THR A 55 -11.72 -8.53 -13.29
C THR A 55 -10.41 -8.02 -13.91
N LEU A 56 -9.98 -6.80 -13.55
CA LEU A 56 -8.77 -6.14 -14.04
C LEU A 56 -7.61 -6.26 -13.05
N GLY A 57 -7.91 -6.44 -11.76
CA GLY A 57 -6.90 -6.65 -10.73
C GLY A 57 -7.49 -6.67 -9.33
N ALA A 58 -6.93 -7.51 -8.45
CA ALA A 58 -7.41 -7.72 -7.09
C ALA A 58 -7.48 -6.44 -6.25
N ASP A 59 -6.51 -5.52 -6.40
CA ASP A 59 -6.44 -4.26 -5.64
C ASP A 59 -7.31 -3.14 -6.24
N VAL A 60 -7.92 -3.32 -7.44
CA VAL A 60 -8.70 -2.27 -8.10
C VAL A 60 -9.93 -1.87 -7.30
N PRO A 61 -10.71 -2.80 -6.72
CA PRO A 61 -11.86 -2.46 -5.88
C PRO A 61 -11.47 -1.55 -4.71
N TYR A 62 -10.39 -1.86 -3.99
CA TYR A 62 -9.90 -1.00 -2.92
C TYR A 62 -9.51 0.40 -3.41
N CYS A 63 -8.84 0.50 -4.55
CA CYS A 63 -8.50 1.79 -5.16
C CYS A 63 -9.74 2.59 -5.62
N ILE A 64 -10.84 1.91 -5.95
CA ILE A 64 -12.14 2.55 -6.23
C ILE A 64 -12.77 3.05 -4.92
N TRP A 65 -12.76 2.25 -3.89
CA TRP A 65 -13.39 2.55 -2.60
C TRP A 65 -12.67 3.67 -1.84
N GLY A 66 -11.36 3.51 -1.67
CA GLY A 66 -10.51 4.41 -0.88
C GLY A 66 -10.77 4.32 0.63
N GLY A 67 -10.02 5.13 1.39
CA GLY A 67 -10.08 5.15 2.85
C GLY A 67 -9.41 3.95 3.51
N THR A 68 -9.85 3.60 4.73
CA THR A 68 -9.37 2.43 5.47
C THR A 68 -10.38 1.28 5.33
N ALA A 69 -9.91 0.11 4.94
CA ALA A 69 -10.77 -1.06 4.74
C ALA A 69 -10.05 -2.35 5.15
N LEU A 70 -10.83 -3.30 5.68
CA LEU A 70 -10.44 -4.69 5.76
C LEU A 70 -10.66 -5.32 4.39
N SER A 71 -9.65 -6.01 3.89
CA SER A 71 -9.66 -6.68 2.60
C SER A 71 -9.49 -8.18 2.80
N GLU A 72 -10.42 -8.99 2.30
CA GLU A 72 -10.44 -10.44 2.44
C GLU A 72 -10.50 -11.12 1.06
N GLY A 73 -10.40 -12.45 1.05
CA GLY A 73 -10.37 -13.21 -0.20
C GLY A 73 -9.05 -13.01 -0.94
N ILE A 74 -9.11 -12.64 -2.21
CA ILE A 74 -7.95 -12.22 -3.01
C ILE A 74 -7.72 -10.70 -2.95
N GLY A 75 -8.52 -9.97 -2.13
CA GLY A 75 -8.50 -8.51 -1.98
C GLY A 75 -9.79 -7.82 -2.41
N GLU A 76 -10.78 -8.58 -2.88
CA GLU A 76 -12.03 -8.07 -3.43
C GLU A 76 -13.14 -7.85 -2.40
N LYS A 77 -13.10 -8.58 -1.28
CA LYS A 77 -14.11 -8.45 -0.22
C LYS A 77 -13.69 -7.35 0.72
N LEU A 78 -14.32 -6.20 0.57
CA LEU A 78 -13.99 -5.00 1.33
C LEU A 78 -15.03 -4.72 2.40
N SER A 79 -14.56 -4.49 3.63
CA SER A 79 -15.37 -4.00 4.73
C SER A 79 -14.81 -2.69 5.25
N ARG A 80 -15.68 -1.67 5.43
CA ARG A 80 -15.24 -0.39 6.01
C ARG A 80 -14.89 -0.59 7.47
N VAL A 81 -13.78 0.01 7.83
CA VAL A 81 -13.30 0.07 9.22
C VAL A 81 -13.03 1.52 9.60
N ASP A 82 -12.77 1.76 10.87
CA ASP A 82 -12.43 3.09 11.34
C ASP A 82 -11.17 3.61 10.67
N ALA A 83 -11.18 4.91 10.31
CA ALA A 83 -10.07 5.54 9.64
C ALA A 83 -8.80 5.50 10.51
N MET A 84 -7.65 5.41 9.87
CA MET A 84 -6.34 5.56 10.50
C MET A 84 -6.30 6.85 11.33
N PRO A 85 -5.78 6.84 12.59
CA PRO A 85 -5.57 8.05 13.35
C PRO A 85 -4.60 9.01 12.64
N ASP A 86 -4.63 10.29 13.05
CA ASP A 86 -3.73 11.28 12.50
C ASP A 86 -2.27 10.89 12.72
N CYS A 87 -1.56 10.75 11.61
CA CYS A 87 -0.13 10.40 11.60
C CYS A 87 0.52 10.85 10.29
N TYR A 88 1.83 10.66 10.21
CA TYR A 88 2.62 10.85 9.00
C TYR A 88 3.21 9.51 8.58
N ILE A 89 3.15 9.23 7.28
CA ILE A 89 3.68 8.00 6.71
C ILE A 89 4.84 8.38 5.80
N LEU A 90 6.03 7.90 6.15
CA LEU A 90 7.19 7.97 5.27
C LEU A 90 7.20 6.72 4.41
N ILE A 91 7.21 6.90 3.11
CA ILE A 91 7.30 5.86 2.10
C ILE A 91 8.70 5.89 1.52
N ALA A 92 9.43 4.77 1.59
CA ALA A 92 10.79 4.65 1.05
C ALA A 92 10.84 3.49 0.07
N LYS A 93 11.31 3.75 -1.17
CA LYS A 93 11.48 2.71 -2.20
C LYS A 93 12.96 2.52 -2.53
N PRO A 94 13.54 1.35 -2.19
CA PRO A 94 14.86 0.93 -2.67
C PRO A 94 14.91 0.81 -4.20
N GLY A 95 16.10 0.93 -4.77
CA GLY A 95 16.36 0.86 -6.21
C GLY A 95 16.20 -0.53 -6.83
N ILE A 96 15.60 -1.47 -6.12
CA ILE A 96 15.36 -2.84 -6.55
C ILE A 96 13.93 -3.04 -7.04
N SER A 97 13.68 -4.17 -7.71
CA SER A 97 12.34 -4.62 -8.14
C SER A 97 12.11 -6.03 -7.63
N VAL A 98 10.94 -6.26 -7.04
CA VAL A 98 10.55 -7.56 -6.50
C VAL A 98 9.42 -8.15 -7.33
N SER A 99 9.56 -9.41 -7.70
CA SER A 99 8.49 -10.14 -8.39
C SER A 99 7.48 -10.67 -7.38
N THR A 100 6.25 -10.16 -7.43
CA THR A 100 5.15 -10.65 -6.60
C THR A 100 4.94 -12.15 -6.76
N ALA A 101 4.98 -12.64 -8.00
CA ALA A 101 4.85 -14.08 -8.28
C ALA A 101 5.95 -14.92 -7.62
N PHE A 102 7.19 -14.41 -7.60
CA PHE A 102 8.30 -15.06 -6.91
C PHE A 102 8.04 -15.16 -5.40
N VAL A 103 7.61 -14.07 -4.78
CA VAL A 103 7.37 -14.01 -3.33
C VAL A 103 6.27 -14.99 -2.93
N TYR A 104 5.12 -14.98 -3.62
CA TYR A 104 4.03 -15.92 -3.32
C TYR A 104 4.41 -17.38 -3.57
N LYS A 105 5.19 -17.67 -4.61
CA LYS A 105 5.64 -19.03 -4.91
C LYS A 105 6.58 -19.59 -3.83
N ASN A 106 7.34 -18.74 -3.16
CA ASN A 106 8.31 -19.14 -2.14
C ASN A 106 7.78 -18.94 -0.70
N LEU A 107 6.53 -18.50 -0.54
CA LEU A 107 5.89 -18.38 0.76
C LEU A 107 5.50 -19.77 1.28
N ASP A 108 6.07 -20.14 2.43
CA ASP A 108 5.76 -21.39 3.14
C ASP A 108 4.74 -21.10 4.25
N LEU A 109 3.45 -21.20 3.92
CA LEU A 109 2.37 -20.93 4.86
C LEU A 109 2.40 -21.86 6.10
N PRO A 110 2.66 -23.17 5.98
CA PRO A 110 2.78 -24.06 7.15
C PRO A 110 3.92 -23.71 8.09
N ALA A 111 4.98 -23.08 7.59
CA ALA A 111 6.13 -22.68 8.42
C ALA A 111 5.97 -21.32 9.11
N LEU A 112 4.87 -20.63 8.90
CA LEU A 112 4.62 -19.35 9.56
C LEU A 112 4.36 -19.57 11.06
N SER A 113 5.21 -18.99 11.91
CA SER A 113 5.08 -19.04 13.35
C SER A 113 4.10 -18.02 13.92
N LYS A 114 3.75 -17.02 13.14
CA LYS A 114 2.83 -15.94 13.51
C LYS A 114 1.85 -15.66 12.39
N HIS A 115 0.66 -15.24 12.78
CA HIS A 115 -0.37 -14.72 11.89
C HIS A 115 -0.71 -13.30 12.33
N PRO A 116 -0.98 -12.36 11.40
CA PRO A 116 -1.39 -11.01 11.74
C PRO A 116 -2.59 -10.99 12.68
N ASP A 117 -2.50 -10.19 13.75
CA ASP A 117 -3.59 -9.96 14.71
C ASP A 117 -4.60 -8.95 14.13
N ILE A 118 -5.47 -9.45 13.26
CA ILE A 118 -6.45 -8.61 12.55
C ILE A 118 -7.47 -8.04 13.52
N ASP A 119 -8.00 -8.83 14.44
CA ASP A 119 -9.02 -8.39 15.39
C ASP A 119 -8.48 -7.29 16.30
N GLY A 120 -7.30 -7.47 16.87
CA GLY A 120 -6.63 -6.44 17.66
C GLY A 120 -6.28 -5.19 16.83
N MET A 121 -5.94 -5.32 15.54
CA MET A 121 -5.74 -4.18 14.65
C MET A 121 -7.04 -3.37 14.49
N LEU A 122 -8.18 -4.04 14.28
CA LEU A 122 -9.48 -3.37 14.14
C LEU A 122 -9.90 -2.65 15.43
N GLU A 123 -9.63 -3.24 16.61
CA GLU A 123 -9.86 -2.57 17.89
C GLU A 123 -8.99 -1.32 18.04
N CYS A 124 -7.70 -1.40 17.74
CA CYS A 124 -6.80 -0.24 17.78
C CYS A 124 -7.23 0.88 16.82
N LEU A 125 -7.72 0.54 15.62
CA LEU A 125 -8.27 1.53 14.69
C LEU A 125 -9.50 2.22 15.27
N LYS A 126 -10.41 1.47 15.89
CA LYS A 126 -11.62 1.99 16.53
C LYS A 126 -11.28 2.92 17.71
N GLU A 127 -10.28 2.55 18.51
CA GLU A 127 -9.83 3.33 19.67
C GLU A 127 -8.89 4.48 19.30
N LYS A 128 -8.48 4.59 18.02
CA LYS A 128 -7.48 5.53 17.53
C LYS A 128 -6.12 5.36 18.20
N ASP A 129 -5.81 4.15 18.63
CA ASP A 129 -4.54 3.82 19.28
C ASP A 129 -3.43 3.60 18.24
N LEU A 130 -2.71 4.67 17.93
CA LEU A 130 -1.61 4.62 16.95
C LEU A 130 -0.49 3.66 17.39
N THR A 131 -0.20 3.58 18.68
CA THR A 131 0.84 2.70 19.22
C THR A 131 0.41 1.24 19.06
N GLY A 132 -0.80 0.89 19.46
CA GLY A 132 -1.36 -0.44 19.29
C GLY A 132 -1.43 -0.89 17.83
N ILE A 133 -1.71 0.03 16.89
CA ILE A 133 -1.65 -0.22 15.45
C ILE A 133 -0.21 -0.55 15.03
N CYS A 134 0.78 0.25 15.46
CA CYS A 134 2.17 0.04 15.10
C CYS A 134 2.73 -1.27 15.64
N ASP A 135 2.34 -1.67 16.86
CA ASP A 135 2.76 -2.93 17.49
C ASP A 135 2.20 -4.17 16.78
N ARG A 136 1.10 -4.01 16.01
CA ARG A 136 0.45 -5.09 15.24
C ARG A 136 0.79 -5.11 13.76
N LEU A 137 1.69 -4.24 13.32
CA LEU A 137 2.15 -4.25 11.93
C LEU A 137 2.86 -5.56 11.64
N GLU A 138 2.29 -6.36 10.75
CA GLU A 138 2.87 -7.64 10.33
C GLU A 138 2.61 -7.90 8.84
N ASN A 139 3.63 -8.39 8.14
CA ASN A 139 3.52 -8.79 6.74
C ASN A 139 4.29 -10.11 6.53
N VAL A 140 3.57 -11.19 6.40
CA VAL A 140 4.14 -12.53 6.21
C VAL A 140 5.03 -12.66 4.97
N LEU A 141 4.85 -11.80 3.96
CA LEU A 141 5.67 -11.79 2.75
C LEU A 141 7.12 -11.33 3.03
N GLU A 142 7.34 -10.62 4.14
CA GLU A 142 8.70 -10.25 4.60
C GLU A 142 9.57 -11.47 4.87
N THR A 143 9.00 -12.59 5.27
CA THR A 143 9.73 -13.85 5.52
C THR A 143 10.46 -14.37 4.28
N VAL A 144 9.99 -14.02 3.10
CA VAL A 144 10.62 -14.34 1.81
C VAL A 144 11.45 -13.17 1.32
N THR A 145 10.83 -11.99 1.25
CA THR A 145 11.43 -10.85 0.54
C THR A 145 12.66 -10.30 1.24
N ILE A 146 12.68 -10.26 2.58
CA ILE A 146 13.85 -9.76 3.35
C ILE A 146 15.05 -10.70 3.20
N LYS A 147 14.83 -12.02 3.11
CA LYS A 147 15.92 -12.98 2.89
C LYS A 147 16.62 -12.76 1.54
N GLU A 148 15.82 -12.45 0.51
CA GLU A 148 16.35 -12.22 -0.84
C GLU A 148 16.93 -10.80 -0.97
N TYR A 149 16.31 -9.82 -0.29
CA TYR A 149 16.67 -8.41 -0.38
C TYR A 149 16.88 -7.78 1.01
N PRO A 150 18.04 -8.00 1.66
CA PRO A 150 18.31 -7.52 3.04
C PRO A 150 18.26 -6.00 3.20
N ILE A 151 18.33 -5.23 2.10
CA ILE A 151 18.17 -3.77 2.13
C ILE A 151 16.84 -3.34 2.74
N ILE A 152 15.78 -4.14 2.62
CA ILE A 152 14.46 -3.85 3.20
C ILE A 152 14.56 -3.78 4.71
N GLU A 153 15.18 -4.77 5.35
CA GLU A 153 15.38 -4.80 6.79
C GLU A 153 16.29 -3.66 7.27
N LYS A 154 17.35 -3.36 6.50
CA LYS A 154 18.25 -2.24 6.79
C LYS A 154 17.48 -0.91 6.83
N VAL A 155 16.59 -0.68 5.86
CA VAL A 155 15.79 0.56 5.79
C VAL A 155 14.76 0.59 6.90
N LYS A 156 14.05 -0.51 7.18
CA LYS A 156 13.11 -0.60 8.30
C LYS A 156 13.78 -0.23 9.63
N LYS A 157 14.92 -0.88 9.92
CA LYS A 157 15.69 -0.61 11.14
C LYS A 157 16.13 0.86 11.20
N HIS A 158 16.66 1.39 10.12
CA HIS A 158 17.06 2.78 10.06
C HIS A 158 15.91 3.73 10.39
N LEU A 159 14.71 3.51 9.80
CA LEU A 159 13.55 4.35 10.07
C LEU A 159 13.06 4.24 11.53
N MET A 160 13.13 3.04 12.13
CA MET A 160 12.86 2.86 13.56
C MET A 160 13.86 3.63 14.43
N ASP A 161 15.15 3.58 14.09
CA ASP A 161 16.23 4.32 14.79
C ASP A 161 16.04 5.85 14.65
N GLN A 162 15.34 6.32 13.60
CA GLN A 162 14.96 7.71 13.38
C GLN A 162 13.64 8.12 14.04
N GLY A 163 13.06 7.28 14.90
CA GLY A 163 11.88 7.62 15.69
C GLY A 163 10.53 7.22 15.08
N ALA A 164 10.52 6.35 14.07
CA ALA A 164 9.27 5.75 13.62
C ALA A 164 8.63 4.91 14.74
N LYS A 165 7.31 4.96 14.85
CA LYS A 165 6.53 4.13 15.78
C LYS A 165 6.38 2.69 15.28
N GLY A 166 6.42 2.51 13.96
CA GLY A 166 6.37 1.22 13.31
C GLY A 166 6.84 1.34 11.86
N ALA A 167 7.41 0.27 11.32
CA ALA A 167 7.84 0.20 9.93
C ALA A 167 7.56 -1.18 9.33
N LEU A 168 7.04 -1.22 8.12
CA LEU A 168 6.65 -2.45 7.45
C LEU A 168 6.90 -2.37 5.94
N MET A 169 7.14 -3.52 5.32
CA MET A 169 7.15 -3.64 3.87
C MET A 169 5.72 -3.64 3.31
N SER A 170 5.48 -2.90 2.25
CA SER A 170 4.18 -2.81 1.58
C SER A 170 4.01 -3.94 0.55
N GLY A 171 3.01 -4.79 0.76
CA GLY A 171 2.70 -5.92 -0.12
C GLY A 171 3.90 -6.86 -0.28
N SER A 172 4.22 -7.25 -1.51
CA SER A 172 5.42 -8.07 -1.80
C SER A 172 6.72 -7.26 -1.81
N GLY A 173 6.67 -5.96 -1.55
CA GLY A 173 7.80 -5.06 -1.57
C GLY A 173 8.14 -4.48 -2.97
N PRO A 174 9.27 -3.80 -3.12
CA PRO A 174 10.27 -3.53 -2.09
C PRO A 174 10.01 -2.26 -1.24
N THR A 175 8.88 -1.59 -1.43
CA THR A 175 8.58 -0.36 -0.70
C THR A 175 8.40 -0.65 0.79
N ILE A 176 8.99 0.21 1.61
CA ILE A 176 8.80 0.25 3.06
C ILE A 176 7.97 1.49 3.39
N PHE A 177 7.05 1.36 4.31
CA PHE A 177 6.43 2.51 4.95
C PHE A 177 6.77 2.52 6.43
N ALA A 178 6.86 3.73 7.00
CA ALA A 178 7.08 3.93 8.43
C ALA A 178 6.14 5.02 8.94
N ILE A 179 5.62 4.82 10.16
CA ILE A 179 4.59 5.66 10.77
C ILE A 179 5.24 6.57 11.82
N PHE A 180 4.93 7.85 11.76
CA PHE A 180 5.41 8.89 12.67
C PHE A 180 4.25 9.69 13.25
N GLU A 181 4.38 10.14 14.50
CA GLU A 181 3.38 10.99 15.14
C GLU A 181 3.42 12.43 14.64
N ASP A 182 4.61 12.93 14.31
CA ASP A 182 4.78 14.32 13.88
C ASP A 182 5.54 14.44 12.54
N LYS A 183 5.23 15.54 11.84
CA LYS A 183 5.78 15.81 10.52
C LYS A 183 7.29 16.03 10.54
N LYS A 184 7.78 16.71 11.58
CA LYS A 184 9.19 17.09 11.64
C LYS A 184 10.07 15.85 11.73
N THR A 185 9.74 14.92 12.64
CA THR A 185 10.47 13.66 12.77
C THR A 185 10.40 12.83 11.48
N ALA A 186 9.25 12.80 10.80
CA ALA A 186 9.11 12.13 9.51
C ALA A 186 9.98 12.77 8.41
N ASP A 187 10.03 14.11 8.35
CA ASP A 187 10.85 14.85 7.37
C ASP A 187 12.36 14.65 7.67
N ASP A 188 12.77 14.71 8.93
CA ASP A 188 14.15 14.48 9.37
C ASP A 188 14.59 13.04 9.03
N ALA A 189 13.71 12.06 9.27
CA ALA A 189 13.93 10.67 8.89
C ALA A 189 14.05 10.50 7.36
N MET A 190 13.20 11.18 6.58
CA MET A 190 13.30 11.17 5.11
C MET A 190 14.64 11.74 4.63
N GLU A 191 15.10 12.83 5.22
CA GLU A 191 16.39 13.42 4.87
C GLU A 191 17.54 12.46 5.19
N SER A 192 17.47 11.75 6.33
CA SER A 192 18.49 10.78 6.75
C SER A 192 18.64 9.59 5.77
N LEU A 193 17.57 9.26 5.01
CA LEU A 193 17.61 8.20 4.00
C LEU A 193 18.58 8.51 2.85
N ARG A 194 18.99 9.77 2.66
CA ARG A 194 20.01 10.14 1.67
C ARG A 194 21.37 9.50 1.95
N SER A 195 21.61 9.10 3.20
CA SER A 195 22.81 8.36 3.59
C SER A 195 22.78 6.89 3.12
N ILE A 196 21.62 6.40 2.70
CA ILE A 196 21.42 5.03 2.19
C ILE A 196 21.43 5.08 0.67
N GLU A 197 22.54 4.64 0.06
CA GLU A 197 22.84 4.78 -1.36
C GLU A 197 21.76 4.22 -2.30
N ASP A 198 21.04 3.20 -1.87
CA ASP A 198 20.07 2.48 -2.69
C ASP A 198 18.64 3.03 -2.62
N ILE A 199 18.35 4.10 -1.87
CA ILE A 199 17.00 4.67 -1.84
C ILE A 199 16.80 5.59 -3.03
N LYS A 200 15.89 5.24 -3.92
CA LYS A 200 15.59 6.00 -5.15
C LYS A 200 14.45 6.99 -5.01
N GLN A 201 13.50 6.70 -4.13
CA GLN A 201 12.32 7.54 -3.93
C GLN A 201 11.91 7.49 -2.46
N ALA A 202 11.63 8.65 -1.88
CA ALA A 202 11.05 8.78 -0.55
C ALA A 202 10.03 9.93 -0.53
N TYR A 203 8.95 9.75 0.21
CA TYR A 203 7.85 10.71 0.34
C TYR A 203 7.28 10.67 1.76
N VAL A 204 6.95 11.83 2.32
CA VAL A 204 6.13 11.92 3.53
C VAL A 204 4.72 12.30 3.13
N VAL A 205 3.75 11.52 3.54
CA VAL A 205 2.32 11.68 3.22
C VAL A 205 1.46 11.53 4.48
N ARG A 206 0.18 11.85 4.36
CA ARG A 206 -0.83 11.55 5.39
C ARG A 206 -1.80 10.48 4.88
N PRO A 207 -2.42 9.69 5.77
CA PRO A 207 -3.53 8.82 5.40
C PRO A 207 -4.68 9.62 4.79
N ILE A 208 -5.35 9.05 3.80
CA ILE A 208 -6.62 9.58 3.29
C ILE A 208 -7.72 9.07 4.22
N GLN A 209 -8.53 9.98 4.73
CA GLN A 209 -9.69 9.67 5.56
C GLN A 209 -10.94 9.40 4.74
#